data_bd928f4d623ec5468953806f953b3645
#
_entry.id   bd928f4d623ec5468953806f953b3645
#
_cell.length_a   1.000
_cell.length_b   1.000
_cell.length_c   1.000
_cell.angle_alpha   90.00
_cell.angle_beta   90.00
_cell.angle_gamma   90.00
#
_symmetry.space_group_name_H-M   'P 1'
#
loop_
_entity.id
_entity.type
_entity.pdbx_description
1 polymer ?
#
loop_
_entity_poly.entity_id
_entity_poly.type
_entity_poly.pdbx_seq_one_letter_code
_entity_poly.pdbx_strand_id
1 'polypeptide(L)'
;MSMWLKVINTGSQYGNCYALMSGDGEILLLDCGCKYREILRGIDYRIADVAGCLLTHIHEDHAKSYKNLTKNGIEIYSNNETVEHFGAYDPIEYFDLGIGGMIGKKERKPFECGSFNVIPFYLPHTTKDKDTGEIIPCPNFGYFIQHKDMGSLVYMTDFEYPTLSFRSARINHLLCEVNYCEEFVDKSAANFEHRLKGHLSFETFKEKVLKQNMTDALKTVTICHLSDAAADEQMILNQTKEITGNDIEVNIAKGSLCVNLNYIPF
;
A
#
# COMPACT_ATOMS: atom_id res chain seq x y z
N MET A 1 5.11 19.36 -13.42
CA MET A 1 6.11 18.57 -12.69
C MET A 1 5.68 17.10 -12.73
N SER A 2 6.59 16.16 -12.67
CA SER A 2 6.27 14.74 -12.86
C SER A 2 6.02 14.06 -11.52
N MET A 3 5.02 13.17 -11.46
CA MET A 3 4.73 12.31 -10.31
C MET A 3 4.92 10.85 -10.72
N TRP A 4 5.63 10.09 -9.90
CA TRP A 4 5.95 8.68 -10.16
C TRP A 4 5.59 7.80 -8.98
N LEU A 5 5.02 6.63 -9.25
CA LEU A 5 5.00 5.50 -8.33
C LEU A 5 6.21 4.62 -8.66
N LYS A 6 7.11 4.44 -7.71
CA LYS A 6 8.23 3.49 -7.82
C LYS A 6 7.99 2.31 -6.91
N VAL A 7 7.96 1.12 -7.47
CA VAL A 7 7.90 -0.12 -6.71
C VAL A 7 9.31 -0.45 -6.22
N ILE A 8 9.54 -0.36 -4.93
CA ILE A 8 10.82 -0.74 -4.31
C ILE A 8 10.85 -2.24 -4.17
N ASN A 9 9.81 -2.79 -3.57
CA ASN A 9 9.59 -4.24 -3.45
C ASN A 9 8.10 -4.54 -3.26
N THR A 10 7.70 -5.80 -3.48
CA THR A 10 6.31 -6.25 -3.33
C THR A 10 6.25 -7.74 -3.00
N GLY A 11 5.19 -8.16 -2.30
CA GLY A 11 4.93 -9.54 -1.91
C GLY A 11 5.53 -9.94 -0.56
N SER A 12 4.92 -10.94 0.09
CA SER A 12 5.24 -11.35 1.46
C SER A 12 6.68 -11.83 1.63
N GLN A 13 7.28 -12.43 0.60
CA GLN A 13 8.66 -12.95 0.68
C GLN A 13 9.71 -11.84 0.72
N TYR A 14 9.51 -10.76 -0.03
CA TYR A 14 10.49 -9.68 -0.22
C TYR A 14 10.16 -8.44 0.59
N GLY A 15 8.92 -8.35 1.04
CA GLY A 15 8.34 -7.21 1.75
C GLY A 15 7.79 -6.13 0.81
N ASN A 16 6.83 -5.40 1.30
CA ASN A 16 6.10 -4.40 0.55
C ASN A 16 6.64 -3.01 0.85
N CYS A 17 7.03 -2.27 -0.17
CA CYS A 17 7.45 -0.89 -0.06
C CYS A 17 7.33 -0.20 -1.41
N TYR A 18 6.60 0.91 -1.44
CA TYR A 18 6.42 1.72 -2.63
C TYR A 18 6.76 3.17 -2.31
N ALA A 19 7.16 3.96 -3.31
CA ALA A 19 7.46 5.37 -3.15
C ALA A 19 6.66 6.20 -4.15
N LEU A 20 5.92 7.19 -3.66
CA LEU A 20 5.39 8.27 -4.47
C LEU A 20 6.45 9.38 -4.52
N MET A 21 6.92 9.70 -5.71
CA MET A 21 8.02 10.65 -5.92
C MET A 21 7.51 11.85 -6.72
N SER A 22 7.44 13.01 -6.08
CA SER A 22 7.00 14.24 -6.72
C SER A 22 8.09 14.88 -7.57
N GLY A 23 7.69 15.70 -8.53
CA GLY A 23 8.62 16.47 -9.36
C GLY A 23 9.42 17.52 -8.62
N ASP A 24 8.95 17.96 -7.44
CA ASP A 24 9.65 18.86 -6.51
C ASP A 24 10.73 18.12 -5.73
N GLY A 25 10.76 16.81 -5.84
CA GLY A 25 11.73 15.95 -5.17
C GLY A 25 11.25 15.29 -3.89
N GLU A 26 10.08 15.62 -3.38
CA GLU A 26 9.53 15.03 -2.18
C GLU A 26 9.11 13.56 -2.39
N ILE A 27 9.28 12.74 -1.36
CA ILE A 27 9.01 11.30 -1.40
C ILE A 27 8.04 10.94 -0.26
N LEU A 28 6.97 10.23 -0.58
CA LEU A 28 6.09 9.57 0.38
C LEU A 28 6.24 8.06 0.25
N LEU A 29 6.63 7.37 1.34
CA LEU A 29 6.70 5.91 1.36
C LEU A 29 5.35 5.30 1.70
N LEU A 30 5.00 4.21 1.04
CA LEU A 30 3.85 3.36 1.33
C LEU A 30 4.39 2.01 1.77
N ASP A 31 4.22 1.70 3.06
CA ASP A 31 4.87 0.60 3.77
C ASP A 31 6.42 0.64 3.76
N CYS A 32 7.03 -0.17 4.60
CA CYS A 32 8.47 -0.28 4.75
C CYS A 32 8.90 -1.72 5.06
N GLY A 33 8.23 -2.70 4.43
CA GLY A 33 8.38 -4.13 4.72
C GLY A 33 9.63 -4.79 4.17
N CYS A 34 10.37 -4.15 3.28
CA CYS A 34 11.63 -4.68 2.75
C CYS A 34 12.84 -4.22 3.58
N LYS A 35 14.03 -4.72 3.24
CA LYS A 35 15.27 -4.32 3.93
C LYS A 35 15.53 -2.82 3.73
N TYR A 36 15.95 -2.14 4.78
CA TYR A 36 16.25 -0.70 4.74
C TYR A 36 17.21 -0.30 3.61
N ARG A 37 18.22 -1.14 3.32
CA ARG A 37 19.14 -0.90 2.20
C ARG A 37 18.44 -0.94 0.84
N GLU A 38 17.39 -1.70 0.69
CA GLU A 38 16.58 -1.76 -0.52
C GLU A 38 15.73 -0.49 -0.65
N ILE A 39 15.17 0.00 0.47
CA ILE A 39 14.49 1.29 0.51
C ILE A 39 15.43 2.40 0.06
N LEU A 40 16.62 2.51 0.67
CA LEU A 40 17.60 3.53 0.30
C LEU A 40 17.97 3.50 -1.20
N ARG A 41 18.20 2.30 -1.75
CA ARG A 41 18.47 2.14 -3.19
C ARG A 41 17.26 2.55 -4.04
N GLY A 42 16.06 2.14 -3.61
CA GLY A 42 14.82 2.45 -4.30
C GLY A 42 14.53 3.95 -4.40
N ILE A 43 14.90 4.73 -3.40
CA ILE A 43 14.78 6.20 -3.39
C ILE A 43 16.07 6.93 -3.78
N ASP A 44 17.02 6.24 -4.42
CA ASP A 44 18.28 6.80 -4.86
C ASP A 44 19.08 7.49 -3.73
N TYR A 45 19.03 6.91 -2.51
CA TYR A 45 19.64 7.40 -1.26
C TYR A 45 19.12 8.78 -0.79
N ARG A 46 18.00 9.21 -1.27
CA ARG A 46 17.38 10.51 -0.97
C ARG A 46 16.52 10.48 0.30
N ILE A 47 17.05 9.93 1.38
CA ILE A 47 16.30 9.77 2.64
C ILE A 47 15.87 11.12 3.24
N ALA A 48 16.62 12.18 3.04
CA ALA A 48 16.29 13.52 3.50
C ALA A 48 15.08 14.15 2.80
N ASP A 49 14.70 13.62 1.63
CA ASP A 49 13.54 14.09 0.87
C ASP A 49 12.26 13.32 1.22
N VAL A 50 12.34 12.34 2.14
CA VAL A 50 11.18 11.55 2.57
C VAL A 50 10.35 12.35 3.56
N ALA A 51 9.15 12.74 3.15
CA ALA A 51 8.17 13.46 3.98
C ALA A 51 7.60 12.59 5.10
N GLY A 52 7.50 11.27 4.86
CA GLY A 52 6.98 10.31 5.83
C GLY A 52 6.74 8.93 5.22
N CYS A 53 6.26 8.01 6.05
CA CYS A 53 5.86 6.67 5.65
C CYS A 53 4.43 6.37 6.11
N LEU A 54 3.56 5.95 5.21
CA LEU A 54 2.22 5.45 5.53
C LEU A 54 2.32 3.95 5.74
N LEU A 55 2.16 3.48 6.98
CA LEU A 55 2.23 2.07 7.33
C LEU A 55 0.81 1.51 7.48
N THR A 56 0.51 0.45 6.73
CA THR A 56 -0.82 -0.15 6.71
C THR A 56 -1.14 -0.91 7.99
N HIS A 57 -0.27 -1.82 8.42
CA HIS A 57 -0.49 -2.69 9.58
C HIS A 57 0.83 -3.28 10.14
N ILE A 58 0.70 -4.17 11.14
CA ILE A 58 1.81 -4.66 11.97
C ILE A 58 2.68 -5.75 11.33
N HIS A 59 2.27 -6.41 10.25
CA HIS A 59 3.01 -7.55 9.70
C HIS A 59 4.42 -7.16 9.24
N GLU A 60 5.37 -8.09 9.41
CA GLU A 60 6.79 -7.82 9.15
C GLU A 60 7.07 -7.43 7.71
N ASP A 61 6.35 -8.03 6.75
CA ASP A 61 6.48 -7.72 5.33
C ASP A 61 5.87 -6.35 4.92
N HIS A 62 5.34 -5.59 5.89
CA HIS A 62 4.93 -4.19 5.76
C HIS A 62 5.73 -3.24 6.67
N ALA A 63 6.20 -3.72 7.82
CA ALA A 63 6.79 -2.88 8.86
C ALA A 63 8.29 -3.12 9.14
N LYS A 64 8.96 -4.05 8.47
CA LYS A 64 10.33 -4.53 8.76
C LYS A 64 11.35 -3.45 9.07
N SER A 65 11.32 -2.37 8.32
CA SER A 65 12.32 -1.29 8.42
C SER A 65 11.87 -0.07 9.23
N TYR A 66 10.75 -0.15 9.97
CA TYR A 66 10.21 1.00 10.70
C TYR A 66 11.24 1.64 11.66
N LYS A 67 12.00 0.81 12.42
CA LYS A 67 13.05 1.31 13.33
C LYS A 67 14.18 2.05 12.62
N ASN A 68 14.47 1.65 11.38
CA ASN A 68 15.51 2.33 10.60
C ASN A 68 15.00 3.68 10.09
N LEU A 69 13.75 3.77 9.66
CA LEU A 69 13.14 5.02 9.21
C LEU A 69 13.05 6.02 10.37
N THR A 70 12.49 5.62 11.51
CA THR A 70 12.37 6.51 12.67
C THR A 70 13.72 7.00 13.18
N LYS A 71 14.75 6.15 13.22
CA LYS A 71 16.13 6.55 13.56
C LYS A 71 16.73 7.58 12.61
N ASN A 72 16.22 7.68 11.39
CA ASN A 72 16.65 8.69 10.40
C ASN A 72 15.69 9.89 10.32
N GLY A 73 14.87 10.09 11.35
CA GLY A 73 13.99 11.26 11.46
C GLY A 73 12.70 11.16 10.65
N ILE A 74 12.39 9.99 10.07
CA ILE A 74 11.18 9.82 9.25
C ILE A 74 9.99 9.46 10.17
N GLU A 75 8.93 10.25 10.09
CA GLU A 75 7.67 9.95 10.75
C GLU A 75 6.90 8.84 10.04
N ILE A 76 6.29 7.94 10.84
CA ILE A 76 5.47 6.84 10.34
C ILE A 76 4.03 7.04 10.82
N TYR A 77 3.11 7.08 9.88
CA TYR A 77 1.68 7.28 10.14
C TYR A 77 0.94 5.95 9.97
N SER A 78 0.18 5.53 10.99
CA SER A 78 -0.60 4.29 10.98
C SER A 78 -1.87 4.40 11.82
N ASN A 79 -2.63 3.31 11.96
CA ASN A 79 -3.69 3.21 12.97
C ASN A 79 -3.10 3.16 14.39
N ASN A 80 -3.92 3.52 15.39
CA ASN A 80 -3.45 3.59 16.78
C ASN A 80 -2.96 2.23 17.29
N GLU A 81 -3.65 1.16 16.93
CA GLU A 81 -3.33 -0.20 17.38
C GLU A 81 -1.96 -0.66 16.83
N THR A 82 -1.64 -0.30 15.60
CA THR A 82 -0.30 -0.55 15.03
C THR A 82 0.78 0.26 15.76
N VAL A 83 0.50 1.52 16.07
CA VAL A 83 1.43 2.37 16.83
C VAL A 83 1.66 1.81 18.24
N GLU A 84 0.60 1.40 18.94
CA GLU A 84 0.68 0.77 20.26
C GLU A 84 1.47 -0.54 20.23
N HIS A 85 1.26 -1.37 19.19
CA HIS A 85 1.98 -2.65 19.01
C HIS A 85 3.51 -2.46 18.95
N PHE A 86 3.97 -1.43 18.25
CA PHE A 86 5.42 -1.16 18.13
C PHE A 86 6.01 -0.36 19.28
N GLY A 87 5.19 0.04 20.26
CA GLY A 87 5.58 0.91 21.36
C GLY A 87 5.75 2.34 20.89
N ALA A 88 4.71 3.14 21.06
CA ALA A 88 4.69 4.54 20.66
C ALA A 88 5.88 5.28 21.27
N TYR A 89 6.80 5.75 20.45
CA TYR A 89 7.70 6.82 20.83
C TYR A 89 6.85 8.10 20.82
N ASP A 90 6.76 8.78 21.97
CA ASP A 90 6.13 10.10 22.02
C ASP A 90 6.95 11.04 21.11
N PRO A 91 6.37 11.57 20.02
CA PRO A 91 7.09 12.44 19.10
C PRO A 91 7.67 13.68 19.78
N ILE A 92 7.07 14.12 20.88
CA ILE A 92 7.51 15.31 21.63
C ILE A 92 8.82 15.06 22.36
N GLU A 93 9.03 13.85 22.92
CA GLU A 93 10.23 13.51 23.70
C GLU A 93 11.48 13.32 22.82
N TYR A 94 11.30 12.98 21.54
CA TYR A 94 12.38 12.65 20.60
C TYR A 94 12.61 13.69 19.50
N PHE A 95 11.76 14.71 19.38
CA PHE A 95 11.87 15.77 18.36
C PHE A 95 13.22 16.51 18.46
N ASP A 96 13.66 16.81 19.65
CA ASP A 96 14.95 17.48 19.92
C ASP A 96 16.18 16.62 19.54
N LEU A 97 15.99 15.31 19.36
CA LEU A 97 17.04 14.37 18.99
C LEU A 97 17.10 14.08 17.48
N GLY A 98 16.21 14.68 16.68
CA GLY A 98 16.10 14.40 15.24
C GLY A 98 15.65 12.96 14.93
N ILE A 99 14.97 12.31 15.85
CA ILE A 99 14.41 10.96 15.70
C ILE A 99 12.94 11.10 15.31
N GLY A 100 12.54 10.45 14.23
CA GLY A 100 11.13 10.34 13.85
C GLY A 100 10.37 9.42 14.78
N GLY A 101 9.05 9.59 14.85
CA GLY A 101 8.14 8.80 15.68
C GLY A 101 7.12 8.02 14.87
N MET A 102 6.32 7.22 15.57
CA MET A 102 5.11 6.63 15.01
C MET A 102 3.89 7.43 15.48
N ILE A 103 3.05 7.85 14.54
CA ILE A 103 1.92 8.74 14.79
C ILE A 103 0.62 8.01 14.46
N GLY A 104 -0.22 7.81 15.49
CA GLY A 104 -1.54 7.22 15.33
C GLY A 104 -2.51 8.15 14.60
N LYS A 105 -3.22 7.62 13.62
CA LYS A 105 -4.24 8.34 12.84
C LYS A 105 -5.61 7.71 13.04
N LYS A 106 -6.65 8.51 12.88
CA LYS A 106 -8.04 8.06 12.98
C LYS A 106 -8.62 7.84 11.58
N GLU A 107 -9.37 6.78 11.43
CA GLU A 107 -10.12 6.49 10.21
C GLU A 107 -10.91 7.72 9.74
N ARG A 108 -10.89 7.98 8.43
CA ARG A 108 -11.61 9.09 7.74
C ARG A 108 -11.28 10.49 8.26
N LYS A 109 -10.18 10.65 8.97
CA LYS A 109 -9.68 11.95 9.38
C LYS A 109 -8.50 12.34 8.50
N PRO A 110 -8.66 13.37 7.64
CA PRO A 110 -7.58 13.84 6.79
C PRO A 110 -6.39 14.34 7.60
N PHE A 111 -5.19 14.14 7.07
CA PHE A 111 -3.96 14.75 7.57
C PHE A 111 -3.00 15.03 6.42
N GLU A 112 -2.05 15.92 6.65
CA GLU A 112 -0.99 16.22 5.70
C GLU A 112 0.28 15.44 6.05
N CYS A 113 0.98 14.97 5.01
CA CYS A 113 2.31 14.41 5.09
C CYS A 113 3.13 15.03 3.95
N GLY A 114 3.97 16.01 4.28
CA GLY A 114 4.55 16.89 3.28
C GLY A 114 3.47 17.57 2.43
N SER A 115 3.60 17.51 1.11
CA SER A 115 2.62 18.05 0.16
C SER A 115 1.43 17.10 -0.13
N PHE A 116 1.40 15.93 0.50
CA PHE A 116 0.35 14.94 0.30
C PHE A 116 -0.79 15.10 1.33
N ASN A 117 -2.03 15.15 0.85
CA ASN A 117 -3.23 15.03 1.68
C ASN A 117 -3.64 13.56 1.75
N VAL A 118 -3.76 13.03 2.96
CA VAL A 118 -4.00 11.61 3.21
C VAL A 118 -5.26 11.39 4.03
N ILE A 119 -6.12 10.46 3.59
CA ILE A 119 -7.29 10.02 4.34
C ILE A 119 -7.18 8.51 4.54
N PRO A 120 -6.95 8.03 5.77
CA PRO A 120 -6.92 6.61 6.07
C PRO A 120 -8.32 6.02 6.17
N PHE A 121 -8.47 4.74 5.82
CA PHE A 121 -9.71 3.99 6.00
C PHE A 121 -9.40 2.55 6.37
N TYR A 122 -10.25 1.91 7.19
CA TYR A 122 -10.06 0.53 7.59
C TYR A 122 -10.37 -0.46 6.47
N LEU A 123 -9.53 -1.50 6.40
CA LEU A 123 -9.69 -2.69 5.57
C LEU A 123 -9.73 -3.93 6.47
N PRO A 124 -10.64 -4.90 6.21
CA PRO A 124 -10.72 -6.14 6.98
C PRO A 124 -9.51 -7.02 6.70
N HIS A 125 -8.73 -7.25 7.73
CA HIS A 125 -7.54 -8.09 7.69
C HIS A 125 -7.43 -8.94 8.95
N THR A 126 -6.67 -10.03 8.90
CA THR A 126 -6.51 -10.96 10.01
C THR A 126 -5.06 -11.34 10.23
N THR A 127 -4.74 -11.69 11.46
CA THR A 127 -3.44 -12.26 11.85
C THR A 127 -3.67 -13.51 12.69
N LYS A 128 -2.63 -14.30 12.87
CA LYS A 128 -2.66 -15.40 13.84
C LYS A 128 -2.16 -14.90 15.18
N ASP A 129 -2.95 -15.13 16.22
CA ASP A 129 -2.50 -14.96 17.59
C ASP A 129 -1.32 -15.89 17.87
N LYS A 130 -0.24 -15.38 18.46
CA LYS A 130 1.02 -16.11 18.65
C LYS A 130 0.92 -17.19 19.71
N ASP A 131 0.04 -17.01 20.70
CA ASP A 131 -0.09 -17.90 21.84
C ASP A 131 -1.13 -18.99 21.59
N THR A 132 -2.26 -18.64 20.98
CA THR A 132 -3.38 -19.56 20.72
C THR A 132 -3.37 -20.16 19.33
N GLY A 133 -2.75 -19.49 18.35
CA GLY A 133 -2.80 -19.84 16.92
C GLY A 133 -4.15 -19.51 16.25
N GLU A 134 -5.07 -18.88 16.96
CA GLU A 134 -6.36 -18.46 16.44
C GLU A 134 -6.23 -17.31 15.45
N ILE A 135 -7.15 -17.27 14.48
CA ILE A 135 -7.23 -16.15 13.53
C ILE A 135 -8.02 -15.02 14.20
N ILE A 136 -7.36 -13.89 14.40
CA ILE A 136 -7.93 -12.71 15.04
C ILE A 136 -7.88 -11.50 14.09
N PRO A 137 -8.74 -10.48 14.28
CA PRO A 137 -8.66 -9.24 13.50
C PRO A 137 -7.29 -8.57 13.65
N CYS A 138 -6.78 -8.06 12.52
CA CYS A 138 -5.58 -7.23 12.46
C CYS A 138 -5.97 -5.86 11.92
N PRO A 139 -5.93 -4.79 12.72
CA PRO A 139 -6.23 -3.45 12.24
C PRO A 139 -5.32 -3.07 11.07
N ASN A 140 -5.95 -2.76 9.93
CA ASN A 140 -5.27 -2.47 8.68
C ASN A 140 -5.85 -1.21 8.04
N PHE A 141 -4.98 -0.29 7.60
CA PHE A 141 -5.37 0.91 6.87
C PHE A 141 -5.09 0.76 5.36
N GLY A 142 -6.11 1.12 4.55
CA GLY A 142 -5.89 1.65 3.22
C GLY A 142 -5.76 3.16 3.28
N TYR A 143 -5.24 3.75 2.21
CA TYR A 143 -4.99 5.19 2.12
C TYR A 143 -5.55 5.77 0.83
N PHE A 144 -6.37 6.81 0.97
CA PHE A 144 -6.71 7.72 -0.13
C PHE A 144 -5.74 8.90 -0.06
N ILE A 145 -4.95 9.09 -1.12
CA ILE A 145 -3.84 10.03 -1.15
C ILE A 145 -4.07 11.01 -2.30
N GLN A 146 -3.95 12.30 -2.01
CA GLN A 146 -4.09 13.36 -3.01
C GLN A 146 -2.81 14.19 -3.09
N HIS A 147 -2.46 14.58 -4.31
CA HIS A 147 -1.37 15.51 -4.60
C HIS A 147 -1.69 16.31 -5.87
N LYS A 148 -1.27 17.56 -5.94
CA LYS A 148 -1.56 18.48 -7.08
C LYS A 148 -1.14 17.93 -8.44
N ASP A 149 -0.01 17.20 -8.52
CA ASP A 149 0.54 16.68 -9.77
C ASP A 149 -0.02 15.31 -10.15
N MET A 150 -0.64 14.61 -9.21
CA MET A 150 -1.17 13.24 -9.39
C MET A 150 -2.70 13.20 -9.48
N GLY A 151 -3.38 14.14 -8.86
CA GLY A 151 -4.80 13.99 -8.53
C GLY A 151 -4.93 13.08 -7.31
N SER A 152 -5.57 11.92 -7.46
CA SER A 152 -5.81 11.00 -6.35
C SER A 152 -5.38 9.57 -6.63
N LEU A 153 -4.79 8.93 -5.63
CA LEU A 153 -4.41 7.52 -5.61
C LEU A 153 -5.07 6.82 -4.42
N VAL A 154 -5.60 5.63 -4.64
CA VAL A 154 -6.03 4.72 -3.57
C VAL A 154 -5.01 3.59 -3.45
N TYR A 155 -4.47 3.41 -2.24
CA TYR A 155 -3.62 2.29 -1.87
C TYR A 155 -4.36 1.33 -0.94
N MET A 156 -4.47 0.06 -1.33
CA MET A 156 -5.14 -1.02 -0.58
C MET A 156 -4.33 -2.31 -0.69
N THR A 157 -3.98 -2.89 0.44
CA THR A 157 -3.27 -4.17 0.53
C THR A 157 -3.74 -4.97 1.74
N ASP A 158 -3.57 -6.27 1.70
CA ASP A 158 -3.87 -7.20 2.79
C ASP A 158 -5.29 -7.05 3.33
N PHE A 159 -6.27 -7.42 2.51
CA PHE A 159 -7.67 -7.34 2.91
C PHE A 159 -8.55 -8.38 2.22
N GLU A 160 -9.59 -8.83 2.91
CA GLU A 160 -10.52 -9.84 2.42
C GLU A 160 -11.49 -9.28 1.36
N TYR A 161 -12.05 -8.09 1.63
CA TYR A 161 -12.99 -7.42 0.72
C TYR A 161 -12.99 -5.90 0.92
N PRO A 162 -13.33 -5.12 -0.11
CA PRO A 162 -13.39 -3.66 0.02
C PRO A 162 -14.60 -3.23 0.85
N THR A 163 -14.37 -2.32 1.79
CA THR A 163 -15.43 -1.73 2.63
C THR A 163 -15.99 -0.43 2.04
N LEU A 164 -15.30 0.16 1.06
CA LEU A 164 -15.63 1.46 0.45
C LEU A 164 -15.56 1.37 -1.07
N SER A 165 -16.34 2.23 -1.73
CA SER A 165 -16.19 2.54 -3.14
C SER A 165 -15.74 3.99 -3.31
N PHE A 166 -14.79 4.21 -4.20
CA PHE A 166 -14.24 5.53 -4.51
C PHE A 166 -14.78 6.09 -5.82
N ARG A 167 -15.86 5.51 -6.36
CA ARG A 167 -16.48 5.94 -7.62
C ARG A 167 -16.85 7.42 -7.62
N SER A 168 -17.46 7.90 -6.53
CA SER A 168 -17.85 9.31 -6.37
C SER A 168 -16.65 10.25 -6.26
N ALA A 169 -15.54 9.76 -5.72
CA ALA A 169 -14.29 10.52 -5.63
C ALA A 169 -13.55 10.60 -6.98
N ARG A 170 -13.93 9.77 -7.98
CA ARG A 170 -13.35 9.76 -9.34
C ARG A 170 -11.82 9.64 -9.28
N ILE A 171 -11.32 8.60 -8.62
CA ILE A 171 -9.88 8.37 -8.44
C ILE A 171 -9.13 8.30 -9.78
N ASN A 172 -7.89 8.75 -9.76
CA ASN A 172 -7.01 8.73 -10.94
C ASN A 172 -6.13 7.49 -10.99
N HIS A 173 -5.73 6.96 -9.84
CA HIS A 173 -4.79 5.86 -9.73
C HIS A 173 -5.24 4.87 -8.67
N LEU A 174 -5.03 3.59 -8.95
CA LEU A 174 -5.30 2.49 -8.04
C LEU A 174 -4.03 1.65 -7.87
N LEU A 175 -3.53 1.53 -6.64
CA LEU A 175 -2.53 0.56 -6.23
C LEU A 175 -3.21 -0.42 -5.28
N CYS A 176 -3.45 -1.65 -5.75
CA CYS A 176 -4.29 -2.61 -5.03
C CYS A 176 -3.70 -4.01 -5.07
N GLU A 177 -3.83 -4.70 -3.93
CA GLU A 177 -3.54 -6.13 -3.85
C GLU A 177 -4.43 -6.94 -4.79
N VAL A 178 -3.84 -7.99 -5.37
CA VAL A 178 -4.49 -9.22 -5.82
C VAL A 178 -3.60 -10.36 -5.39
N ASN A 179 -3.96 -11.06 -4.33
CA ASN A 179 -3.07 -12.08 -3.78
C ASN A 179 -3.21 -13.42 -4.51
N TYR A 180 -4.43 -13.82 -4.85
CA TYR A 180 -4.68 -15.16 -5.41
C TYR A 180 -5.83 -15.18 -6.41
N CYS A 181 -5.86 -16.22 -7.23
CA CYS A 181 -7.00 -16.62 -8.05
C CYS A 181 -7.67 -17.84 -7.41
N GLU A 182 -8.99 -17.83 -7.30
CA GLU A 182 -9.73 -18.90 -6.60
C GLU A 182 -9.49 -20.28 -7.20
N GLU A 183 -9.22 -20.38 -8.51
CA GLU A 183 -8.96 -21.64 -9.21
C GLU A 183 -7.57 -22.24 -8.91
N PHE A 184 -6.58 -21.43 -8.45
CA PHE A 184 -5.22 -21.89 -8.18
C PHE A 184 -4.95 -22.11 -6.69
N VAL A 185 -5.92 -21.84 -5.83
CA VAL A 185 -5.74 -22.01 -4.38
C VAL A 185 -5.80 -23.48 -3.99
N ASP A 186 -4.72 -23.96 -3.36
CA ASP A 186 -4.73 -25.25 -2.70
C ASP A 186 -5.55 -25.19 -1.39
N LYS A 187 -6.73 -25.78 -1.44
CA LYS A 187 -7.67 -25.83 -0.29
C LYS A 187 -7.17 -26.71 0.86
N SER A 188 -6.16 -27.56 0.62
CA SER A 188 -5.53 -28.39 1.65
C SER A 188 -4.34 -27.70 2.34
N ALA A 189 -3.90 -26.55 1.85
CA ALA A 189 -2.77 -25.81 2.41
C ALA A 189 -3.08 -25.29 3.82
N ALA A 190 -2.12 -25.40 4.74
CA ALA A 190 -2.27 -24.97 6.14
C ALA A 190 -2.59 -23.48 6.32
N ASN A 191 -2.30 -22.66 5.31
CA ASN A 191 -2.59 -21.22 5.31
C ASN A 191 -3.86 -20.84 4.52
N PHE A 192 -4.66 -21.81 4.08
CA PHE A 192 -5.84 -21.59 3.25
C PHE A 192 -6.83 -20.60 3.89
N GLU A 193 -7.25 -20.86 5.14
CA GLU A 193 -8.19 -19.96 5.84
C GLU A 193 -7.63 -18.55 6.04
N HIS A 194 -6.35 -18.45 6.38
CA HIS A 194 -5.69 -17.15 6.55
C HIS A 194 -5.67 -16.38 5.23
N ARG A 195 -5.39 -17.06 4.12
CA ARG A 195 -5.43 -16.45 2.80
C ARG A 195 -6.81 -15.91 2.44
N LEU A 196 -7.86 -16.69 2.66
CA LEU A 196 -9.22 -16.27 2.38
C LEU A 196 -9.70 -15.08 3.23
N LYS A 197 -9.31 -15.05 4.51
CA LYS A 197 -9.73 -14.02 5.47
C LYS A 197 -8.80 -12.80 5.54
N GLY A 198 -7.63 -12.90 4.94
CA GLY A 198 -6.60 -11.87 5.03
C GLY A 198 -6.23 -11.20 3.72
N HIS A 199 -6.64 -11.76 2.58
CA HIS A 199 -6.18 -11.30 1.27
C HIS A 199 -7.29 -11.29 0.21
N LEU A 200 -7.12 -10.43 -0.80
CA LEU A 200 -8.06 -10.23 -1.88
C LEU A 200 -7.88 -11.25 -3.01
N SER A 201 -8.98 -11.94 -3.40
CA SER A 201 -8.99 -12.75 -4.60
C SER A 201 -9.10 -11.90 -5.86
N PHE A 202 -8.61 -12.42 -6.98
CA PHE A 202 -8.75 -11.77 -8.29
C PHE A 202 -10.22 -11.60 -8.69
N GLU A 203 -11.07 -12.56 -8.36
CA GLU A 203 -12.50 -12.54 -8.62
C GLU A 203 -13.17 -11.38 -7.87
N THR A 204 -12.86 -11.22 -6.59
CA THR A 204 -13.34 -10.09 -5.77
C THR A 204 -12.77 -8.76 -6.26
N PHE A 205 -11.49 -8.71 -6.62
CA PHE A 205 -10.88 -7.52 -7.22
C PHE A 205 -11.63 -7.05 -8.45
N LYS A 206 -11.89 -7.94 -9.42
CA LYS A 206 -12.62 -7.58 -10.65
C LYS A 206 -13.99 -6.96 -10.36
N GLU A 207 -14.78 -7.61 -9.51
CA GLU A 207 -16.19 -7.26 -9.33
C GLU A 207 -16.40 -6.14 -8.30
N LYS A 208 -15.62 -6.13 -7.22
CA LYS A 208 -15.85 -5.25 -6.07
C LYS A 208 -14.89 -4.06 -5.99
N VAL A 209 -13.70 -4.18 -6.59
CA VAL A 209 -12.74 -3.07 -6.62
C VAL A 209 -12.73 -2.41 -7.99
N LEU A 210 -12.33 -3.12 -9.03
CA LEU A 210 -12.10 -2.54 -10.34
C LEU A 210 -13.37 -1.98 -10.96
N LYS A 211 -14.37 -2.80 -11.22
CA LYS A 211 -15.63 -2.36 -11.88
C LYS A 211 -16.37 -1.28 -11.10
N GLN A 212 -16.32 -1.32 -9.76
CA GLN A 212 -16.99 -0.32 -8.93
C GLN A 212 -16.30 1.04 -8.94
N ASN A 213 -14.99 1.10 -9.21
CA ASN A 213 -14.23 2.34 -9.20
C ASN A 213 -13.84 2.83 -10.61
N MET A 214 -14.17 2.09 -11.65
CA MET A 214 -13.96 2.54 -13.04
C MET A 214 -14.80 3.78 -13.36
N THR A 215 -14.10 4.84 -13.69
CA THR A 215 -14.64 6.11 -14.20
C THR A 215 -13.73 6.62 -15.32
N ASP A 216 -14.15 7.63 -16.05
CA ASP A 216 -13.31 8.32 -17.03
C ASP A 216 -12.10 9.07 -16.42
N ALA A 217 -12.04 9.20 -15.11
CA ALA A 217 -10.91 9.78 -14.40
C ALA A 217 -9.77 8.78 -14.12
N LEU A 218 -10.08 7.46 -14.09
CA LEU A 218 -9.09 6.42 -13.78
C LEU A 218 -8.07 6.30 -14.92
N LYS A 219 -6.79 6.39 -14.60
CA LYS A 219 -5.67 6.38 -15.56
C LYS A 219 -4.76 5.19 -15.41
N THR A 220 -4.48 4.78 -14.17
CA THR A 220 -3.60 3.64 -13.92
C THR A 220 -4.19 2.69 -12.89
N VAL A 221 -3.96 1.40 -13.10
CA VAL A 221 -4.20 0.31 -12.15
C VAL A 221 -2.90 -0.45 -11.98
N THR A 222 -2.33 -0.42 -10.78
CA THR A 222 -1.13 -1.18 -10.43
C THR A 222 -1.53 -2.26 -9.43
N ILE A 223 -1.40 -3.51 -9.85
CA ILE A 223 -1.72 -4.68 -9.04
C ILE A 223 -0.47 -5.09 -8.28
N CYS A 224 -0.58 -5.28 -6.96
CA CYS A 224 0.54 -5.61 -6.09
C CYS A 224 0.25 -6.84 -5.22
N HIS A 225 1.22 -7.27 -4.42
CA HIS A 225 1.11 -8.34 -3.41
C HIS A 225 0.60 -9.68 -3.95
N LEU A 226 1.01 -10.07 -5.18
CA LEU A 226 0.65 -11.35 -5.77
C LEU A 226 1.35 -12.51 -5.05
N SER A 227 0.66 -13.64 -4.92
CA SER A 227 1.23 -14.89 -4.42
C SER A 227 1.87 -15.68 -5.56
N ASP A 228 3.16 -16.03 -5.43
CA ASP A 228 3.87 -16.84 -6.43
C ASP A 228 3.23 -18.22 -6.65
N ALA A 229 2.54 -18.75 -5.63
CA ALA A 229 1.98 -20.10 -5.65
C ALA A 229 0.48 -20.17 -6.03
N ALA A 230 -0.23 -19.05 -5.98
CA ALA A 230 -1.69 -19.03 -6.11
C ALA A 230 -2.24 -17.93 -7.03
N ALA A 231 -1.38 -17.28 -7.81
CA ALA A 231 -1.78 -16.29 -8.79
C ALA A 231 -1.10 -16.55 -10.14
N ASP A 232 -1.84 -16.40 -11.23
CA ASP A 232 -1.29 -16.34 -12.58
C ASP A 232 -1.22 -14.87 -13.01
N GLU A 233 -0.01 -14.34 -12.97
CA GLU A 233 0.26 -12.94 -13.29
C GLU A 233 -0.20 -12.54 -14.69
N GLN A 234 0.07 -13.40 -15.70
CA GLN A 234 -0.26 -13.08 -17.08
C GLN A 234 -1.77 -13.10 -17.31
N MET A 235 -2.48 -14.04 -16.69
CA MET A 235 -3.93 -14.12 -16.73
C MET A 235 -4.55 -12.88 -16.06
N ILE A 236 -4.09 -12.52 -14.86
CA ILE A 236 -4.53 -11.34 -14.12
C ILE A 236 -4.34 -10.07 -14.96
N LEU A 237 -3.15 -9.89 -15.53
CA LEU A 237 -2.84 -8.73 -16.38
C LEU A 237 -3.77 -8.66 -17.61
N ASN A 238 -3.94 -9.76 -18.33
CA ASN A 238 -4.74 -9.81 -19.54
C ASN A 238 -6.22 -9.52 -19.25
N GLN A 239 -6.81 -10.21 -18.27
CA GLN A 239 -8.22 -10.00 -17.92
C GLN A 239 -8.47 -8.60 -17.34
N THR A 240 -7.52 -8.04 -16.59
CA THR A 240 -7.65 -6.66 -16.11
C THR A 240 -7.65 -5.67 -17.28
N LYS A 241 -6.76 -5.85 -18.26
CA LYS A 241 -6.74 -5.02 -19.48
C LYS A 241 -8.02 -5.17 -20.34
N GLU A 242 -8.59 -6.35 -20.43
CA GLU A 242 -9.88 -6.57 -21.10
C GLU A 242 -11.01 -5.75 -20.44
N ILE A 243 -11.03 -5.68 -19.11
CA ILE A 243 -12.04 -4.91 -18.37
C ILE A 243 -11.81 -3.41 -18.48
N THR A 244 -10.56 -2.95 -18.37
CA THR A 244 -10.21 -1.52 -18.35
C THR A 244 -10.17 -0.89 -19.75
N GLY A 245 -9.99 -1.69 -20.80
CA GLY A 245 -9.75 -1.20 -22.15
C GLY A 245 -8.34 -0.60 -22.33
N ASN A 246 -8.15 0.15 -23.42
CA ASN A 246 -6.83 0.68 -23.77
C ASN A 246 -6.50 2.04 -23.14
N ASP A 247 -7.46 2.70 -22.53
CA ASP A 247 -7.29 4.06 -21.99
C ASP A 247 -6.70 4.07 -20.58
N ILE A 248 -6.69 2.91 -19.92
CA ILE A 248 -6.15 2.75 -18.56
C ILE A 248 -4.88 1.90 -18.63
N GLU A 249 -3.78 2.44 -18.12
CA GLU A 249 -2.52 1.71 -17.99
C GLU A 249 -2.63 0.68 -16.87
N VAL A 250 -2.41 -0.60 -17.17
CA VAL A 250 -2.45 -1.70 -16.20
C VAL A 250 -1.05 -2.27 -16.01
N ASN A 251 -0.59 -2.31 -14.78
CA ASN A 251 0.72 -2.80 -14.37
C ASN A 251 0.61 -3.88 -13.30
N ILE A 252 1.52 -4.84 -13.33
CA ILE A 252 1.82 -5.73 -12.19
C ILE A 252 3.06 -5.17 -11.48
N ALA A 253 2.94 -4.91 -10.19
CA ALA A 253 4.05 -4.40 -9.38
C ALA A 253 5.19 -5.41 -9.32
N LYS A 254 6.38 -4.97 -9.69
CA LYS A 254 7.64 -5.71 -9.57
C LYS A 254 8.73 -4.75 -9.13
N GLY A 255 9.73 -5.22 -8.42
CA GLY A 255 10.85 -4.39 -8.01
C GLY A 255 11.43 -3.58 -9.17
N SER A 256 11.66 -2.30 -8.93
CA SER A 256 12.14 -1.30 -9.91
C SER A 256 11.12 -0.82 -10.96
N LEU A 257 9.87 -1.29 -10.95
CA LEU A 257 8.83 -0.70 -11.80
C LEU A 257 8.61 0.78 -11.43
N CYS A 258 8.51 1.63 -12.45
CA CYS A 258 8.12 3.03 -12.31
C CYS A 258 6.88 3.29 -13.16
N VAL A 259 5.82 3.79 -12.54
CA VAL A 259 4.55 4.15 -13.19
C VAL A 259 4.38 5.66 -13.14
N ASN A 260 4.07 6.24 -14.30
CA ASN A 260 3.79 7.67 -14.40
C ASN A 260 2.39 7.97 -13.83
N LEU A 261 2.31 8.83 -12.82
CA LEU A 261 1.06 9.22 -12.18
C LEU A 261 0.64 10.66 -12.50
N ASN A 262 1.16 11.27 -13.53
CA ASN A 262 0.84 12.67 -13.85
C ASN A 262 -0.67 12.84 -14.10
N TYR A 263 -1.25 13.85 -13.45
CA TYR A 263 -2.66 14.21 -13.65
C TYR A 263 -2.89 14.71 -15.08
N ILE A 264 -1.96 15.48 -15.61
CA ILE A 264 -1.95 15.96 -17.00
C ILE A 264 -0.83 15.21 -17.72
N PRO A 265 -1.12 14.34 -18.69
CA PRO A 265 -0.08 13.73 -19.52
C PRO A 265 0.54 14.78 -20.41
N PHE A 266 1.86 14.85 -20.42
CA PHE A 266 2.68 15.61 -21.35
C PHE A 266 3.43 14.68 -22.27
#